data_d0c931498f26d2f8eac28d66db930c96
#
_entry.id   d0c931498f26d2f8eac28d66db930c96
#
_cell.length_a   1.000
_cell.length_b   1.000
_cell.length_c   1.000
_cell.angle_alpha   90.00
_cell.angle_beta   90.00
_cell.angle_gamma   90.00
#
_symmetry.space_group_name_H-M   'P 1'
#
loop_
_entity.id
_entity.type
_entity.pdbx_description
1 polymer ?
#
loop_
_entity_poly.entity_id
_entity_poly.type
_entity_poly.pdbx_seq_one_letter_code
_entity_poly.pdbx_strand_id
1 'polypeptide(L)'
;MGAVMSIDYVDFPYLKRQDAKYFVRLWSPPSNVEIKAVLVDVHGGAWCDHDRKAGHFYDEQLAQAGYVVAAIDFRCGPEFRHPAASIDVNAAVHWARVLARQIQARSQEVVTIGSSSGGHLALLAALRPDAEDENGTEIWINDEWTSPGSIDGNVPAVGAFWAPADPATRFRYAKALNNELGQRLVTNSIAYFDSEEAMHDASITRIVLEGMNTQLPRIWFAQAGKDENVPAEIVEDLGQAYRGVGGIFEVTSYPESRHGFGHAGGEDSQRFIKDLVSWLDAIFESRSST
;
A
#
# COMPACT_ATOMS: atom_id res chain seq x y z
N MET A 1 29.31 -12.53 14.87
CA MET A 1 27.90 -12.17 15.02
C MET A 1 27.88 -10.69 15.37
N GLY A 2 27.69 -9.80 14.37
CA GLY A 2 27.46 -8.38 14.62
C GLY A 2 26.11 -8.23 15.32
N ALA A 3 26.04 -7.40 16.34
CA ALA A 3 24.78 -7.04 16.97
C ALA A 3 23.87 -6.46 15.86
N VAL A 4 22.73 -7.07 15.64
CA VAL A 4 21.68 -6.46 14.81
C VAL A 4 21.26 -5.21 15.60
N MET A 5 21.64 -4.02 15.11
CA MET A 5 21.17 -2.77 15.70
C MET A 5 19.66 -2.71 15.43
N SER A 6 18.88 -2.61 16.51
CA SER A 6 17.44 -2.36 16.36
C SER A 6 17.25 -1.04 15.62
N ILE A 7 16.38 -1.05 14.62
CA ILE A 7 15.94 0.17 13.93
C ILE A 7 14.92 0.84 14.82
N ASP A 8 15.05 2.15 14.99
CA ASP A 8 14.12 2.93 15.78
C ASP A 8 12.94 3.41 14.93
N TYR A 9 11.79 3.51 15.54
CA TYR A 9 10.61 4.15 14.97
C TYR A 9 9.99 5.14 15.94
N VAL A 10 9.22 6.07 15.40
CA VAL A 10 8.40 7.00 16.17
C VAL A 10 6.95 6.96 15.69
N ASP A 11 6.00 7.05 16.62
CA ASP A 11 4.59 7.15 16.31
C ASP A 11 4.12 8.59 16.57
N PHE A 12 3.51 9.23 15.56
CA PHE A 12 2.91 10.55 15.71
C PHE A 12 1.73 10.75 14.73
N PRO A 13 0.83 11.71 15.00
CA PRO A 13 -0.29 11.98 14.11
C PRO A 13 0.19 12.67 12.83
N TYR A 14 -0.22 12.16 11.65
CA TYR A 14 0.14 12.72 10.35
C TYR A 14 -1.03 13.30 9.57
N LEU A 15 -2.23 12.77 9.82
CA LEU A 15 -3.47 13.13 9.12
C LEU A 15 -4.58 13.41 10.13
N LYS A 16 -5.37 14.43 9.85
CA LYS A 16 -6.58 14.77 10.61
C LYS A 16 -7.77 14.87 9.66
N ARG A 17 -8.87 14.24 10.05
CA ARG A 17 -10.18 14.29 9.41
C ARG A 17 -11.19 14.75 10.44
N GLN A 18 -11.75 15.94 10.28
CA GLN A 18 -12.56 16.57 11.32
C GLN A 18 -11.78 16.59 12.66
N ASP A 19 -12.31 15.94 13.70
CA ASP A 19 -11.64 15.85 15.01
C ASP A 19 -10.79 14.59 15.22
N ALA A 20 -10.86 13.61 14.29
CA ALA A 20 -10.11 12.37 14.37
C ALA A 20 -8.68 12.52 13.83
N LYS A 21 -7.71 11.97 14.57
CA LYS A 21 -6.29 11.94 14.18
C LYS A 21 -5.89 10.53 13.83
N TYR A 22 -5.19 10.40 12.68
CA TYR A 22 -4.61 9.16 12.20
C TYR A 22 -3.10 9.22 12.36
N PHE A 23 -2.49 8.12 12.78
CA PHE A 23 -1.10 8.07 13.16
C PHE A 23 -0.26 7.39 12.07
N VAL A 24 1.00 7.77 12.02
CA VAL A 24 2.04 7.10 11.26
C VAL A 24 3.04 6.49 12.22
N ARG A 25 3.53 5.30 11.90
CA ARG A 25 4.77 4.76 12.44
C ARG A 25 5.86 5.03 11.42
N LEU A 26 6.78 5.92 11.78
CA LEU A 26 7.88 6.32 10.93
C LEU A 26 9.13 5.55 11.32
N TRP A 27 9.56 4.63 10.45
CA TRP A 27 10.82 3.91 10.57
C TRP A 27 11.91 4.69 9.88
N SER A 28 13.06 4.82 10.51
CA SER A 28 14.18 5.57 9.96
C SER A 28 15.42 4.67 9.78
N PRO A 29 16.16 4.84 8.68
CA PRO A 29 17.47 4.19 8.52
C PRO A 29 18.42 4.52 9.66
N PRO A 30 19.47 3.68 9.89
CA PRO A 30 20.55 4.03 10.80
C PRO A 30 21.17 5.37 10.40
N SER A 31 21.61 6.16 11.40
CA SER A 31 22.11 7.53 11.18
C SER A 31 23.33 7.66 10.25
N ASN A 32 24.02 6.56 9.99
CA ASN A 32 25.16 6.48 9.07
C ASN A 32 24.79 5.98 7.66
N VAL A 33 23.51 5.74 7.40
CA VAL A 33 22.99 5.27 6.12
C VAL A 33 22.27 6.44 5.41
N GLU A 34 22.59 6.63 4.14
CA GLU A 34 21.90 7.63 3.31
C GLU A 34 20.42 7.28 3.18
N ILE A 35 19.56 8.28 3.33
CA ILE A 35 18.12 8.12 3.10
C ILE A 35 17.85 8.11 1.60
N LYS A 36 17.51 6.95 1.04
CA LYS A 36 17.25 6.77 -0.38
C LYS A 36 15.96 7.47 -0.82
N ALA A 37 14.85 7.19 -0.12
CA ALA A 37 13.51 7.72 -0.41
C ALA A 37 12.56 7.46 0.77
N VAL A 38 11.34 7.98 0.66
CA VAL A 38 10.23 7.69 1.58
C VAL A 38 9.27 6.70 0.93
N LEU A 39 8.89 5.65 1.64
CA LEU A 39 7.86 4.69 1.28
C LEU A 39 6.62 4.93 2.15
N VAL A 40 5.42 4.81 1.58
CA VAL A 40 4.18 4.76 2.35
C VAL A 40 3.72 3.31 2.38
N ASP A 41 3.69 2.68 3.57
CA ASP A 41 3.17 1.33 3.77
C ASP A 41 1.71 1.38 4.20
N VAL A 42 0.87 0.65 3.44
CA VAL A 42 -0.58 0.55 3.62
C VAL A 42 -0.91 -0.85 4.12
N HIS A 43 -1.31 -0.96 5.37
CA HIS A 43 -1.57 -2.25 6.00
C HIS A 43 -2.75 -3.02 5.41
N GLY A 44 -2.71 -4.35 5.53
CA GLY A 44 -3.83 -5.23 5.22
C GLY A 44 -4.91 -5.21 6.30
N GLY A 45 -5.74 -6.28 6.35
CA GLY A 45 -6.81 -6.43 7.34
C GLY A 45 -8.21 -6.46 6.72
N ALA A 46 -8.33 -6.86 5.46
CA ALA A 46 -9.59 -6.92 4.72
C ALA A 46 -10.42 -5.61 4.83
N TRP A 47 -9.72 -4.47 4.76
CA TRP A 47 -10.22 -3.08 4.84
C TRP A 47 -10.85 -2.69 6.20
N CYS A 48 -10.91 -3.60 7.20
CA CYS A 48 -11.60 -3.37 8.47
C CYS A 48 -10.69 -3.54 9.70
N ASP A 49 -9.62 -4.30 9.58
CA ASP A 49 -8.78 -4.72 10.70
C ASP A 49 -7.35 -4.17 10.56
N HIS A 50 -6.59 -4.28 11.66
CA HIS A 50 -5.19 -3.89 11.79
C HIS A 50 -4.94 -2.37 11.91
N ASP A 51 -3.68 -2.02 12.03
CA ASP A 51 -3.17 -0.66 12.13
C ASP A 51 -1.74 -0.59 11.55
N ARG A 52 -1.10 0.59 11.64
CA ARG A 52 0.28 0.89 11.20
C ARG A 52 1.38 -0.06 11.72
N LYS A 53 1.05 -1.02 12.58
CA LYS A 53 2.02 -1.99 13.13
C LYS A 53 2.08 -3.28 12.33
N ALA A 54 1.15 -3.48 11.40
CA ALA A 54 0.99 -4.75 10.71
C ALA A 54 2.20 -5.14 9.84
N GLY A 55 2.86 -4.15 9.21
CA GLY A 55 4.04 -4.33 8.37
C GLY A 55 5.37 -4.44 9.11
N HIS A 56 5.38 -4.36 10.45
CA HIS A 56 6.58 -4.25 11.28
C HIS A 56 7.79 -5.07 10.79
N PHE A 57 7.56 -6.32 10.41
CA PHE A 57 8.66 -7.22 10.02
C PHE A 57 9.39 -6.76 8.76
N TYR A 58 8.69 -6.36 7.71
CA TYR A 58 9.33 -5.89 6.47
C TYR A 58 9.67 -4.40 6.53
N ASP A 59 8.92 -3.57 7.28
CA ASP A 59 9.21 -2.15 7.45
C ASP A 59 10.58 -1.93 8.08
N GLU A 60 10.89 -2.67 9.14
CA GLU A 60 12.19 -2.62 9.80
C GLU A 60 13.33 -2.93 8.83
N GLN A 61 13.16 -3.96 7.98
CA GLN A 61 14.20 -4.37 7.03
C GLN A 61 14.34 -3.40 5.85
N LEU A 62 13.24 -2.77 5.42
CA LEU A 62 13.28 -1.68 4.45
C LEU A 62 14.01 -0.45 5.01
N ALA A 63 13.80 -0.15 6.29
CA ALA A 63 14.55 0.91 6.97
C ALA A 63 16.05 0.59 7.06
N GLN A 64 16.42 -0.66 7.37
CA GLN A 64 17.80 -1.13 7.31
C GLN A 64 18.42 -0.98 5.92
N ALA A 65 17.62 -1.12 4.87
CA ALA A 65 18.05 -0.96 3.48
C ALA A 65 18.18 0.50 3.02
N GLY A 66 17.88 1.49 3.87
CA GLY A 66 18.05 2.92 3.59
C GLY A 66 16.75 3.66 3.21
N TYR A 67 15.59 3.05 3.39
CA TYR A 67 14.32 3.71 3.16
C TYR A 67 13.72 4.26 4.45
N VAL A 68 13.15 5.45 4.42
CA VAL A 68 12.22 5.86 5.46
C VAL A 68 10.87 5.23 5.15
N VAL A 69 10.30 4.47 6.10
CA VAL A 69 9.01 3.82 5.90
C VAL A 69 7.95 4.47 6.78
N ALA A 70 6.94 5.01 6.14
CA ALA A 70 5.77 5.60 6.77
C ALA A 70 4.63 4.57 6.75
N ALA A 71 4.54 3.73 7.78
CA ALA A 71 3.43 2.82 7.97
C ALA A 71 2.25 3.59 8.57
N ILE A 72 1.12 3.65 7.85
CA ILE A 72 0.03 4.59 8.14
C ILE A 72 -1.21 3.91 8.72
N ASP A 73 -1.91 4.64 9.63
CA ASP A 73 -3.32 4.41 9.91
C ASP A 73 -4.16 5.21 8.92
N PHE A 74 -5.32 4.71 8.60
CA PHE A 74 -6.29 5.35 7.71
C PHE A 74 -7.71 4.94 8.11
N ARG A 75 -8.73 5.57 7.55
CA ARG A 75 -10.13 5.25 7.83
C ARG A 75 -10.50 3.85 7.36
N CYS A 76 -10.89 2.97 8.29
CA CYS A 76 -11.25 1.58 8.04
C CYS A 76 -12.74 1.32 8.22
N GLY A 77 -13.28 0.27 7.56
CA GLY A 77 -14.59 -0.25 7.87
C GLY A 77 -14.68 -0.87 9.28
N PRO A 78 -15.87 -1.05 9.81
CA PRO A 78 -17.17 -0.67 9.24
C PRO A 78 -17.54 0.82 9.44
N GLU A 79 -16.74 1.57 10.21
CA GLU A 79 -17.02 2.97 10.53
C GLU A 79 -16.94 3.86 9.29
N PHE A 80 -15.94 3.60 8.46
CA PHE A 80 -15.73 4.32 7.21
C PHE A 80 -15.77 3.37 6.02
N ARG A 81 -16.50 3.76 4.99
CA ARG A 81 -16.67 2.96 3.78
C ARG A 81 -15.79 3.46 2.64
N HIS A 82 -15.70 2.64 1.62
CA HIS A 82 -15.12 3.06 0.34
C HIS A 82 -15.80 4.38 -0.14
N PRO A 83 -15.01 5.38 -0.61
CA PRO A 83 -13.57 5.37 -0.90
C PRO A 83 -12.66 5.97 0.21
N ALA A 84 -13.13 6.14 1.44
CA ALA A 84 -12.44 6.90 2.50
C ALA A 84 -10.96 6.51 2.68
N ALA A 85 -10.65 5.20 2.73
CA ALA A 85 -9.29 4.74 2.93
C ALA A 85 -8.34 5.11 1.79
N SER A 86 -8.75 4.98 0.52
CA SER A 86 -7.90 5.33 -0.63
C SER A 86 -7.63 6.84 -0.71
N ILE A 87 -8.60 7.67 -0.29
CA ILE A 87 -8.43 9.12 -0.15
C ILE A 87 -7.40 9.44 0.94
N ASP A 88 -7.40 8.70 2.05
CA ASP A 88 -6.41 8.89 3.12
C ASP A 88 -5.01 8.43 2.67
N VAL A 89 -4.91 7.40 1.84
CA VAL A 89 -3.63 7.00 1.23
C VAL A 89 -3.08 8.12 0.33
N ASN A 90 -3.91 8.81 -0.47
CA ASN A 90 -3.49 9.96 -1.27
C ASN A 90 -2.95 11.09 -0.36
N ALA A 91 -3.64 11.39 0.75
CA ALA A 91 -3.17 12.37 1.72
C ALA A 91 -1.83 11.96 2.35
N ALA A 92 -1.64 10.66 2.64
CA ALA A 92 -0.38 10.13 3.15
C ALA A 92 0.76 10.27 2.14
N VAL A 93 0.52 10.02 0.86
CA VAL A 93 1.51 10.22 -0.22
C VAL A 93 1.91 11.68 -0.31
N HIS A 94 0.95 12.60 -0.29
CA HIS A 94 1.23 14.03 -0.29
C HIS A 94 2.09 14.42 0.92
N TRP A 95 1.69 14.01 2.13
CA TRP A 95 2.44 14.24 3.36
C TRP A 95 3.86 13.66 3.30
N ALA A 96 4.01 12.41 2.83
CA ALA A 96 5.31 11.74 2.70
C ALA A 96 6.25 12.46 1.72
N ARG A 97 5.71 13.07 0.66
CA ARG A 97 6.49 13.89 -0.28
C ARG A 97 7.00 15.18 0.37
N VAL A 98 6.20 15.82 1.22
CA VAL A 98 6.67 16.96 2.02
C VAL A 98 7.77 16.52 2.98
N LEU A 99 7.58 15.40 3.67
CA LEU A 99 8.58 14.80 4.55
C LEU A 99 9.89 14.52 3.80
N ALA A 100 9.84 13.89 2.62
CA ALA A 100 11.02 13.54 1.82
C ALA A 100 11.89 14.76 1.51
N ARG A 101 11.26 15.92 1.25
CA ARG A 101 11.96 17.21 1.05
C ARG A 101 12.58 17.71 2.33
N GLN A 102 11.88 17.65 3.46
CA GLN A 102 12.34 18.12 4.77
C GLN A 102 13.57 17.34 5.28
N ILE A 103 13.55 16.01 5.13
CA ILE A 103 14.66 15.14 5.54
C ILE A 103 15.77 15.04 4.50
N GLN A 104 15.66 15.77 3.39
CA GLN A 104 16.61 15.75 2.28
C GLN A 104 16.93 14.35 1.76
N ALA A 105 15.88 13.52 1.60
CA ALA A 105 16.03 12.21 0.99
C ALA A 105 16.64 12.34 -0.42
N ARG A 106 17.47 11.37 -0.83
CA ARG A 106 18.12 11.37 -2.16
C ARG A 106 17.09 11.49 -3.29
N SER A 107 15.96 10.79 -3.17
CA SER A 107 14.80 10.97 -4.03
C SER A 107 13.66 11.63 -3.25
N GLN A 108 13.00 12.60 -3.87
CA GLN A 108 11.78 13.22 -3.35
C GLN A 108 10.50 12.52 -3.84
N GLU A 109 10.64 11.54 -4.72
CA GLU A 109 9.55 10.69 -5.14
C GLU A 109 9.17 9.72 -4.01
N VAL A 110 7.88 9.45 -3.90
CA VAL A 110 7.31 8.52 -2.93
C VAL A 110 6.79 7.28 -3.67
N VAL A 111 7.07 6.11 -3.15
CA VAL A 111 6.49 4.85 -3.62
C VAL A 111 5.53 4.32 -2.56
N THR A 112 4.36 3.87 -2.96
CA THR A 112 3.44 3.17 -2.07
C THR A 112 3.71 1.67 -2.13
N ILE A 113 3.67 1.06 -0.96
CA ILE A 113 3.68 -0.40 -0.81
C ILE A 113 2.47 -0.81 0.02
N GLY A 114 2.01 -2.04 -0.11
CA GLY A 114 0.93 -2.48 0.75
C GLY A 114 0.62 -3.96 0.62
N SER A 115 0.14 -4.53 1.73
CA SER A 115 -0.15 -5.95 1.86
C SER A 115 -1.65 -6.21 1.84
N SER A 116 -2.09 -7.29 1.16
CA SER A 116 -3.50 -7.70 1.12
C SER A 116 -4.43 -6.53 0.71
N SER A 117 -5.46 -6.23 1.49
CA SER A 117 -6.34 -5.07 1.24
C SER A 117 -5.60 -3.73 1.18
N GLY A 118 -4.48 -3.58 1.87
CA GLY A 118 -3.61 -2.40 1.76
C GLY A 118 -2.96 -2.28 0.38
N GLY A 119 -2.53 -3.40 -0.22
CA GLY A 119 -2.04 -3.40 -1.59
C GLY A 119 -3.11 -2.99 -2.61
N HIS A 120 -4.36 -3.42 -2.40
CA HIS A 120 -5.49 -2.93 -3.19
C HIS A 120 -5.69 -1.42 -3.03
N LEU A 121 -5.66 -0.90 -1.78
CA LEU A 121 -5.82 0.53 -1.50
C LEU A 121 -4.68 1.36 -2.11
N ALA A 122 -3.43 0.87 -2.03
CA ALA A 122 -2.27 1.51 -2.65
C ALA A 122 -2.43 1.62 -4.18
N LEU A 123 -2.88 0.54 -4.83
CA LEU A 123 -3.17 0.54 -6.28
C LEU A 123 -4.31 1.50 -6.62
N LEU A 124 -5.40 1.47 -5.86
CA LEU A 124 -6.57 2.31 -6.11
C LEU A 124 -6.24 3.80 -5.96
N ALA A 125 -5.53 4.17 -4.89
CA ALA A 125 -5.07 5.53 -4.65
C ALA A 125 -4.14 6.01 -5.78
N ALA A 126 -3.18 5.17 -6.18
CA ALA A 126 -2.24 5.50 -7.24
C ALA A 126 -2.90 5.68 -8.63
N LEU A 127 -4.01 4.99 -8.91
CA LEU A 127 -4.75 5.17 -10.15
C LEU A 127 -5.70 6.38 -10.12
N ARG A 128 -6.04 6.89 -8.94
CA ARG A 128 -6.90 8.05 -8.69
C ARG A 128 -6.22 9.03 -7.70
N PRO A 129 -5.05 9.58 -8.05
CA PRO A 129 -4.20 10.34 -7.13
C PRO A 129 -4.82 11.67 -6.67
N ASP A 130 -5.78 12.20 -7.43
CA ASP A 130 -6.41 13.48 -7.16
C ASP A 130 -7.75 13.35 -6.38
N ALA A 131 -8.05 12.13 -5.88
CA ALA A 131 -9.27 11.93 -5.10
C ALA A 131 -9.14 12.60 -3.73
N GLU A 132 -10.05 13.51 -3.42
CA GLU A 132 -10.06 14.33 -2.22
C GLU A 132 -11.31 14.10 -1.38
N ASP A 133 -11.23 14.46 -0.10
CA ASP A 133 -12.37 14.45 0.83
C ASP A 133 -13.06 15.81 0.84
N GLU A 134 -14.36 15.85 0.60
CA GLU A 134 -15.16 17.09 0.62
C GLU A 134 -15.13 17.79 2.00
N ASN A 135 -14.87 17.04 3.07
CA ASN A 135 -14.79 17.57 4.44
C ASN A 135 -13.42 18.18 4.79
N GLY A 136 -12.54 18.27 3.80
CA GLY A 136 -11.20 18.83 3.96
C GLY A 136 -10.18 17.85 4.53
N THR A 137 -8.92 18.21 4.37
CA THR A 137 -7.76 17.45 4.81
C THR A 137 -6.83 18.35 5.57
N GLU A 138 -6.38 17.95 6.75
CA GLU A 138 -5.27 18.59 7.45
C GLU A 138 -4.15 17.56 7.64
N ILE A 139 -2.92 17.94 7.32
CA ILE A 139 -1.72 17.12 7.50
C ILE A 139 -0.77 17.78 8.49
N TRP A 140 0.00 16.96 9.23
CA TRP A 140 0.95 17.46 10.23
C TRP A 140 2.29 17.79 9.57
N ILE A 141 2.62 19.06 9.52
CA ILE A 141 3.86 19.59 8.90
C ILE A 141 4.42 20.69 9.79
N ASN A 142 5.73 20.67 10.07
CA ASN A 142 6.42 21.68 10.86
C ASN A 142 5.77 21.96 12.22
N ASP A 143 5.36 20.87 12.91
CA ASP A 143 4.71 20.91 14.23
C ASP A 143 3.36 21.65 14.25
N GLU A 144 2.67 21.72 13.10
CA GLU A 144 1.34 22.30 12.98
C GLU A 144 0.42 21.52 12.02
N TRP A 145 -0.90 21.67 12.23
CA TRP A 145 -1.91 21.15 11.31
C TRP A 145 -2.10 22.13 10.15
N THR A 146 -1.89 21.67 8.94
CA THR A 146 -1.94 22.50 7.73
C THR A 146 -2.89 21.87 6.72
N SER A 147 -3.77 22.70 6.13
CA SER A 147 -4.54 22.30 4.96
C SER A 147 -3.66 22.46 3.72
N PRO A 148 -3.42 21.38 2.95
CA PRO A 148 -2.51 21.43 1.80
C PRO A 148 -3.07 22.19 0.58
N GLY A 149 -4.34 22.60 0.61
CA GLY A 149 -5.03 23.21 -0.53
C GLY A 149 -5.46 22.20 -1.57
N SER A 150 -4.53 21.42 -2.13
CA SER A 150 -4.80 20.29 -3.00
C SER A 150 -3.90 19.11 -2.62
N ILE A 151 -4.39 17.90 -2.85
CA ILE A 151 -3.65 16.65 -2.61
C ILE A 151 -2.93 16.24 -3.91
N ASP A 152 -1.66 15.93 -3.79
CA ASP A 152 -0.87 15.28 -4.84
C ASP A 152 -0.54 13.85 -4.40
N GLY A 153 -1.40 12.91 -4.80
CA GLY A 153 -1.25 11.49 -4.54
C GLY A 153 -0.48 10.72 -5.62
N ASN A 154 0.14 11.41 -6.59
CA ASN A 154 0.88 10.76 -7.67
C ASN A 154 2.07 9.96 -7.13
N VAL A 155 2.26 8.75 -7.63
CA VAL A 155 3.42 7.90 -7.33
C VAL A 155 3.97 7.27 -8.60
N PRO A 156 5.30 7.11 -8.72
CA PRO A 156 5.91 6.49 -9.89
C PRO A 156 5.70 4.98 -9.92
N ALA A 157 5.49 4.36 -8.77
CA ALA A 157 5.40 2.92 -8.65
C ALA A 157 4.61 2.48 -7.41
N VAL A 158 4.07 1.25 -7.46
CA VAL A 158 3.34 0.59 -6.37
C VAL A 158 3.85 -0.82 -6.18
N GLY A 159 4.24 -1.19 -4.96
CA GLY A 159 4.48 -2.57 -4.56
C GLY A 159 3.23 -3.16 -3.91
N ALA A 160 2.56 -4.08 -4.58
CA ALA A 160 1.35 -4.74 -4.06
C ALA A 160 1.65 -6.20 -3.68
N PHE A 161 1.33 -6.58 -2.45
CA PHE A 161 1.67 -7.89 -1.91
C PHE A 161 0.40 -8.70 -1.67
N TRP A 162 0.24 -9.86 -2.35
CA TRP A 162 -0.95 -10.73 -2.24
C TRP A 162 -2.28 -9.95 -2.17
N ALA A 163 -2.40 -8.92 -3.00
CA ALA A 163 -3.50 -7.96 -2.95
C ALA A 163 -4.75 -8.44 -3.71
N PRO A 164 -5.96 -8.29 -3.13
CA PRO A 164 -7.22 -8.57 -3.81
C PRO A 164 -7.58 -7.42 -4.77
N ALA A 165 -6.87 -7.32 -5.90
CA ALA A 165 -7.01 -6.22 -6.85
C ALA A 165 -8.39 -6.12 -7.53
N ASP A 166 -9.20 -7.16 -7.44
CA ASP A 166 -10.62 -7.16 -7.81
C ASP A 166 -11.48 -7.57 -6.61
N PRO A 167 -12.00 -6.61 -5.83
CA PRO A 167 -12.82 -6.90 -4.66
C PRO A 167 -14.09 -7.69 -4.98
N ALA A 168 -14.73 -7.44 -6.13
CA ALA A 168 -15.97 -8.13 -6.51
C ALA A 168 -15.71 -9.60 -6.86
N THR A 169 -14.65 -9.89 -7.60
CA THR A 169 -14.25 -11.28 -7.90
C THR A 169 -13.82 -12.00 -6.63
N ARG A 170 -13.01 -11.35 -5.76
CA ARG A 170 -12.64 -11.93 -4.48
C ARG A 170 -13.85 -12.19 -3.57
N PHE A 171 -14.85 -11.31 -3.55
CA PHE A 171 -16.08 -11.49 -2.78
C PHE A 171 -16.88 -12.71 -3.25
N ARG A 172 -17.04 -12.89 -4.56
CA ARG A 172 -17.71 -14.09 -5.13
C ARG A 172 -16.96 -15.36 -4.78
N TYR A 173 -15.63 -15.36 -4.89
CA TYR A 173 -14.78 -16.47 -4.45
C TYR A 173 -14.99 -16.78 -2.96
N ALA A 174 -14.93 -15.76 -2.08
CA ALA A 174 -15.13 -15.94 -0.64
C ALA A 174 -16.49 -16.54 -0.29
N LYS A 175 -17.55 -16.13 -1.00
CA LYS A 175 -18.90 -16.74 -0.83
C LYS A 175 -18.91 -18.23 -1.19
N ALA A 176 -18.10 -18.66 -2.15
CA ALA A 176 -18.00 -20.06 -2.58
C ALA A 176 -17.16 -20.94 -1.64
N LEU A 177 -16.28 -20.37 -0.82
CA LEU A 177 -15.43 -21.14 0.09
C LEU A 177 -16.22 -21.93 1.17
N ASN A 178 -17.39 -21.43 1.56
CA ASN A 178 -18.27 -22.05 2.55
C ASN A 178 -17.57 -22.51 3.85
N ASN A 179 -16.61 -21.70 4.34
CA ASN A 179 -15.84 -21.94 5.57
C ASN A 179 -15.66 -20.62 6.36
N GLU A 180 -15.01 -20.67 7.52
CA GLU A 180 -14.81 -19.49 8.39
C GLU A 180 -14.03 -18.37 7.70
N LEU A 181 -13.02 -18.71 6.88
CA LEU A 181 -12.28 -17.73 6.09
C LEU A 181 -13.23 -17.01 5.14
N GLY A 182 -14.01 -17.74 4.34
CA GLY A 182 -14.98 -17.17 3.41
C GLY A 182 -15.99 -16.28 4.11
N GLN A 183 -16.54 -16.69 5.26
CA GLN A 183 -17.48 -15.90 6.05
C GLN A 183 -16.87 -14.58 6.51
N ARG A 184 -15.64 -14.61 7.06
CA ARG A 184 -14.92 -13.39 7.48
C ARG A 184 -14.67 -12.44 6.30
N LEU A 185 -14.20 -12.96 5.16
CA LEU A 185 -13.92 -12.17 3.98
C LEU A 185 -15.18 -11.51 3.40
N VAL A 186 -16.31 -12.23 3.39
CA VAL A 186 -17.62 -11.71 2.97
C VAL A 186 -18.07 -10.60 3.93
N THR A 187 -18.02 -10.84 5.24
CA THR A 187 -18.43 -9.87 6.26
C THR A 187 -17.65 -8.56 6.13
N ASN A 188 -16.33 -8.63 6.06
CA ASN A 188 -15.49 -7.44 5.96
C ASN A 188 -15.68 -6.71 4.61
N SER A 189 -15.86 -7.45 3.51
CA SER A 189 -16.14 -6.83 2.22
C SER A 189 -17.44 -6.03 2.23
N ILE A 190 -18.51 -6.58 2.80
CA ILE A 190 -19.79 -5.86 2.95
C ILE A 190 -19.64 -4.67 3.90
N ALA A 191 -18.94 -4.84 5.02
CA ALA A 191 -18.73 -3.78 6.00
C ALA A 191 -18.00 -2.56 5.40
N TYR A 192 -17.05 -2.77 4.48
CA TYR A 192 -16.30 -1.69 3.87
C TYR A 192 -16.93 -1.16 2.56
N PHE A 193 -17.43 -2.02 1.67
CA PHE A 193 -17.96 -1.61 0.37
C PHE A 193 -19.46 -1.39 0.33
N ASP A 194 -20.22 -1.97 1.27
CA ASP A 194 -21.68 -1.92 1.33
C ASP A 194 -22.41 -2.71 0.22
N SER A 195 -21.88 -2.73 -0.99
CA SER A 195 -22.51 -3.40 -2.14
C SER A 195 -21.50 -4.03 -3.09
N GLU A 196 -21.94 -4.98 -3.92
CA GLU A 196 -21.11 -5.52 -5.01
C GLU A 196 -20.82 -4.45 -6.09
N GLU A 197 -21.70 -3.47 -6.28
CA GLU A 197 -21.47 -2.35 -7.19
C GLU A 197 -20.27 -1.51 -6.75
N ALA A 198 -20.20 -1.13 -5.48
CA ALA A 198 -19.03 -0.43 -4.92
C ALA A 198 -17.75 -1.27 -5.00
N MET A 199 -17.84 -2.61 -4.86
CA MET A 199 -16.69 -3.50 -5.08
C MET A 199 -16.24 -3.49 -6.55
N HIS A 200 -17.18 -3.43 -7.50
CA HIS A 200 -16.86 -3.31 -8.92
C HIS A 200 -16.22 -1.95 -9.24
N ASP A 201 -16.69 -0.86 -8.65
CA ASP A 201 -16.13 0.48 -8.85
C ASP A 201 -14.70 0.60 -8.28
N ALA A 202 -14.36 -0.24 -7.31
CA ALA A 202 -13.03 -0.34 -6.73
C ALA A 202 -12.15 -1.41 -7.40
N SER A 203 -12.63 -2.12 -8.43
CA SER A 203 -11.82 -3.12 -9.16
C SER A 203 -10.73 -2.43 -9.97
N ILE A 204 -9.47 -2.73 -9.64
CA ILE A 204 -8.29 -2.17 -10.33
C ILE A 204 -8.29 -2.60 -11.80
N THR A 205 -8.62 -3.87 -12.07
CA THR A 205 -8.72 -4.41 -13.43
C THR A 205 -9.75 -3.64 -14.26
N ARG A 206 -10.94 -3.38 -13.69
CA ARG A 206 -11.99 -2.62 -14.35
C ARG A 206 -11.58 -1.16 -14.60
N ILE A 207 -11.01 -0.48 -13.58
CA ILE A 207 -10.55 0.91 -13.69
C ILE A 207 -9.61 1.06 -14.88
N VAL A 208 -8.68 0.13 -15.04
CA VAL A 208 -7.68 0.14 -16.12
C VAL A 208 -8.33 -0.13 -17.47
N LEU A 209 -9.19 -1.14 -17.58
CA LEU A 209 -9.85 -1.51 -18.84
C LEU A 209 -10.82 -0.43 -19.36
N GLU A 210 -11.47 0.28 -18.45
CA GLU A 210 -12.43 1.36 -18.79
C GLU A 210 -11.74 2.74 -18.93
N GLY A 211 -10.41 2.80 -18.72
CA GLY A 211 -9.65 4.06 -18.83
C GLY A 211 -10.04 5.10 -17.78
N MET A 212 -10.46 4.66 -16.59
CA MET A 212 -10.84 5.54 -15.48
C MET A 212 -9.66 5.96 -14.61
N ASN A 213 -8.45 5.54 -14.96
CA ASN A 213 -7.22 5.94 -14.29
C ASN A 213 -6.65 7.24 -14.89
N THR A 214 -6.03 8.06 -14.07
CA THR A 214 -5.34 9.30 -14.50
C THR A 214 -3.86 9.08 -14.79
N GLN A 215 -3.29 7.98 -14.27
CA GLN A 215 -1.89 7.58 -14.49
C GLN A 215 -1.74 6.05 -14.49
N LEU A 216 -0.58 5.58 -14.94
CA LEU A 216 -0.18 4.16 -14.93
C LEU A 216 1.19 4.02 -14.23
N PRO A 217 1.25 3.95 -12.87
CA PRO A 217 2.49 3.72 -12.15
C PRO A 217 3.05 2.32 -12.48
N ARG A 218 4.36 2.12 -12.34
CA ARG A 218 4.91 0.75 -12.41
C ARG A 218 4.37 -0.07 -11.24
N ILE A 219 3.96 -1.31 -11.51
CA ILE A 219 3.47 -2.21 -10.47
C ILE A 219 4.43 -3.39 -10.33
N TRP A 220 4.86 -3.67 -9.10
CA TRP A 220 5.43 -4.94 -8.71
C TRP A 220 4.46 -5.68 -7.80
N PHE A 221 4.15 -6.91 -8.16
CA PHE A 221 3.19 -7.73 -7.44
C PHE A 221 3.86 -8.97 -6.86
N ALA A 222 3.84 -9.13 -5.54
CA ALA A 222 4.27 -10.33 -4.86
C ALA A 222 3.08 -11.30 -4.71
N GLN A 223 3.16 -12.46 -5.38
CA GLN A 223 2.09 -13.44 -5.41
C GLN A 223 2.43 -14.68 -4.58
N ALA A 224 1.60 -15.03 -3.61
CA ALA A 224 1.69 -16.27 -2.87
C ALA A 224 1.04 -17.41 -3.67
N GLY A 225 1.78 -18.51 -3.89
CA GLY A 225 1.30 -19.60 -4.75
C GLY A 225 0.24 -20.49 -4.08
N LYS A 226 0.21 -20.53 -2.73
CA LYS A 226 -0.80 -21.26 -1.94
C LYS A 226 -1.75 -20.30 -1.22
N ASP A 227 -2.12 -19.21 -1.90
CA ASP A 227 -3.03 -18.21 -1.34
C ASP A 227 -4.48 -18.70 -1.37
N GLU A 228 -5.05 -18.92 -0.19
CA GLU A 228 -6.46 -19.33 -0.02
C GLU A 228 -7.40 -18.11 0.12
N ASN A 229 -6.85 -16.88 0.13
CA ASN A 229 -7.57 -15.64 0.35
C ASN A 229 -7.77 -14.85 -0.98
N VAL A 230 -6.75 -14.86 -1.84
CA VAL A 230 -6.76 -14.15 -3.11
C VAL A 230 -6.45 -15.12 -4.25
N PRO A 231 -7.44 -15.50 -5.07
CA PRO A 231 -7.25 -16.39 -6.22
C PRO A 231 -6.22 -15.83 -7.22
N ALA A 232 -5.40 -16.73 -7.80
CA ALA A 232 -4.35 -16.34 -8.73
C ALA A 232 -4.87 -15.62 -9.99
N GLU A 233 -6.07 -15.99 -10.46
CA GLU A 233 -6.71 -15.37 -11.60
C GLU A 233 -6.91 -13.85 -11.45
N ILE A 234 -7.11 -13.33 -10.24
CA ILE A 234 -7.22 -11.89 -10.00
C ILE A 234 -5.93 -11.16 -10.40
N VAL A 235 -4.78 -11.77 -10.12
CA VAL A 235 -3.47 -11.20 -10.45
C VAL A 235 -3.17 -11.35 -11.94
N GLU A 236 -3.55 -12.48 -12.54
CA GLU A 236 -3.38 -12.77 -13.96
C GLU A 236 -4.21 -11.80 -14.81
N ASP A 237 -5.49 -11.62 -14.48
CA ASP A 237 -6.41 -10.70 -15.16
C ASP A 237 -5.93 -9.24 -15.06
N LEU A 238 -5.52 -8.81 -13.86
CA LEU A 238 -4.93 -7.48 -13.69
C LEU A 238 -3.68 -7.31 -14.55
N GLY A 239 -2.76 -8.29 -14.50
CA GLY A 239 -1.52 -8.23 -15.25
C GLY A 239 -1.74 -8.16 -16.76
N GLN A 240 -2.73 -8.89 -17.28
CA GLN A 240 -3.12 -8.84 -18.67
C GLN A 240 -3.70 -7.48 -19.05
N ALA A 241 -4.67 -6.98 -18.26
CA ALA A 241 -5.31 -5.69 -18.47
C ALA A 241 -4.28 -4.55 -18.44
N TYR A 242 -3.42 -4.53 -17.41
CA TYR A 242 -2.44 -3.47 -17.19
C TYR A 242 -1.41 -3.37 -18.32
N ARG A 243 -0.85 -4.52 -18.74
CA ARG A 243 0.06 -4.58 -19.89
C ARG A 243 -0.66 -4.26 -21.21
N GLY A 244 -1.93 -4.63 -21.33
CA GLY A 244 -2.75 -4.35 -22.51
C GLY A 244 -2.94 -2.86 -22.79
N VAL A 245 -2.94 -2.01 -21.76
CA VAL A 245 -2.99 -0.55 -21.89
C VAL A 245 -1.62 0.13 -21.85
N GLY A 246 -0.53 -0.64 -21.92
CA GLY A 246 0.85 -0.13 -21.97
C GLY A 246 1.50 0.10 -20.60
N GLY A 247 0.86 -0.32 -19.52
CA GLY A 247 1.43 -0.25 -18.17
C GLY A 247 2.52 -1.31 -17.93
N ILE A 248 3.42 -1.03 -17.00
CA ILE A 248 4.48 -1.97 -16.57
C ILE A 248 3.97 -2.73 -15.34
N PHE A 249 3.78 -4.04 -15.50
CA PHE A 249 3.31 -4.94 -14.45
C PHE A 249 4.25 -6.14 -14.31
N GLU A 250 4.94 -6.22 -13.19
CA GLU A 250 5.91 -7.25 -12.84
C GLU A 250 5.33 -8.14 -11.74
N VAL A 251 5.50 -9.46 -11.86
CA VAL A 251 5.03 -10.42 -10.84
C VAL A 251 6.21 -11.26 -10.39
N THR A 252 6.38 -11.35 -9.06
CA THR A 252 7.27 -12.33 -8.44
C THR A 252 6.41 -13.35 -7.69
N SER A 253 6.55 -14.62 -8.07
CA SER A 253 5.81 -15.71 -7.46
C SER A 253 6.62 -16.39 -6.34
N TYR A 254 5.91 -16.74 -5.27
CA TYR A 254 6.38 -17.52 -4.12
C TYR A 254 5.52 -18.77 -4.01
N PRO A 255 5.85 -19.84 -4.78
CA PRO A 255 4.94 -20.96 -5.05
C PRO A 255 4.47 -21.72 -3.81
N GLU A 256 5.32 -21.81 -2.78
CA GLU A 256 5.03 -22.55 -1.55
C GLU A 256 4.41 -21.67 -0.45
N SER A 257 4.37 -20.37 -0.66
CA SER A 257 3.92 -19.39 0.34
C SER A 257 2.39 -19.27 0.39
N ARG A 258 1.89 -18.99 1.60
CA ARG A 258 0.49 -18.69 1.88
C ARG A 258 0.27 -17.17 1.98
N HIS A 259 -1.00 -16.77 2.02
CA HIS A 259 -1.38 -15.36 2.25
C HIS A 259 -0.68 -14.77 3.49
N GLY A 260 -0.08 -13.60 3.35
CA GLY A 260 0.58 -12.91 4.46
C GLY A 260 1.99 -13.42 4.82
N PHE A 261 2.61 -14.25 4.00
CA PHE A 261 3.92 -14.85 4.28
C PHE A 261 5.03 -13.84 4.58
N GLY A 262 4.96 -12.64 4.05
CA GLY A 262 5.96 -11.58 4.29
C GLY A 262 5.89 -10.93 5.68
N HIS A 263 4.88 -11.23 6.50
CA HIS A 263 4.75 -10.69 7.87
C HIS A 263 5.48 -11.52 8.94
N ALA A 264 5.98 -12.68 8.59
CA ALA A 264 6.66 -13.59 9.52
C ALA A 264 8.02 -14.00 8.97
N GLY A 265 8.99 -14.22 9.83
CA GLY A 265 10.31 -14.70 9.41
C GLY A 265 10.23 -16.04 8.68
N GLY A 266 11.18 -16.28 7.78
CA GLY A 266 11.27 -17.48 6.98
C GLY A 266 12.04 -17.23 5.69
N GLU A 267 12.35 -18.28 4.94
CA GLU A 267 13.16 -18.19 3.72
C GLU A 267 12.46 -17.35 2.64
N ASP A 268 11.17 -17.63 2.38
CA ASP A 268 10.38 -16.86 1.40
C ASP A 268 10.17 -15.41 1.83
N SER A 269 10.01 -15.14 3.13
CA SER A 269 9.91 -13.76 3.63
C SER A 269 11.19 -12.97 3.41
N GLN A 270 12.34 -13.58 3.67
CA GLN A 270 13.66 -12.96 3.43
C GLN A 270 13.90 -12.74 1.93
N ARG A 271 13.50 -13.70 1.10
CA ARG A 271 13.57 -13.57 -0.35
C ARG A 271 12.66 -12.43 -0.84
N PHE A 272 11.43 -12.36 -0.34
CA PHE A 272 10.47 -11.30 -0.65
C PHE A 272 11.04 -9.91 -0.37
N ILE A 273 11.64 -9.72 0.83
CA ILE A 273 12.24 -8.43 1.20
C ILE A 273 13.41 -8.09 0.27
N LYS A 274 14.26 -9.04 -0.03
CA LYS A 274 15.38 -8.85 -0.96
C LYS A 274 14.90 -8.46 -2.37
N ASP A 275 13.87 -9.14 -2.88
CA ASP A 275 13.28 -8.86 -4.19
C ASP A 275 12.65 -7.46 -4.20
N LEU A 276 11.92 -7.09 -3.12
CA LEU A 276 11.32 -5.77 -2.96
C LEU A 276 12.39 -4.65 -2.91
N VAL A 277 13.44 -4.81 -2.10
CA VAL A 277 14.54 -3.84 -2.03
C VAL A 277 15.21 -3.68 -3.40
N SER A 278 15.49 -4.78 -4.09
CA SER A 278 16.10 -4.73 -5.43
C SER A 278 15.22 -4.00 -6.44
N TRP A 279 13.91 -4.21 -6.39
CA TRP A 279 12.96 -3.51 -7.25
C TRP A 279 12.88 -2.01 -6.92
N LEU A 280 12.80 -1.66 -5.64
CA LEU A 280 12.80 -0.27 -5.18
C LEU A 280 14.09 0.48 -5.59
N ASP A 281 15.24 -0.15 -5.40
CA ASP A 281 16.53 0.43 -5.82
C ASP A 281 16.52 0.74 -7.33
N ALA A 282 16.03 -0.18 -8.17
CA ALA A 282 15.93 0.05 -9.61
C ALA A 282 14.97 1.20 -9.98
N ILE A 283 13.86 1.41 -9.24
CA ILE A 283 12.95 2.54 -9.44
C ILE A 283 13.65 3.86 -9.19
N PHE A 284 14.38 3.97 -8.09
CA PHE A 284 14.99 5.24 -7.68
C PHE A 284 16.30 5.55 -8.40
N GLU A 285 17.07 4.54 -8.85
CA GLU A 285 18.29 4.72 -9.65
C GLU A 285 18.00 5.19 -11.07
N SER A 286 16.97 4.63 -11.72
CA SER A 286 16.60 4.99 -13.09
C SER A 286 16.19 6.47 -13.24
N ARG A 287 15.78 7.13 -12.16
CA ARG A 287 15.30 8.53 -12.14
C ARG A 287 16.36 9.54 -11.69
N SER A 288 17.47 9.07 -11.11
CA SER A 288 18.61 9.96 -10.76
C SER A 288 19.46 10.34 -11.96
N SER A 289 19.20 9.75 -13.14
CA SER A 289 19.98 9.91 -14.38
C SER A 289 19.31 10.84 -15.40
N THR A 290 18.17 11.45 -15.05
CA THR A 290 17.43 12.44 -15.87
C THR A 290 17.36 13.78 -15.18
#